data_602258ac0f5f032fe6086cdbaf2269ab
#
_entry.id   602258ac0f5f032fe6086cdbaf2269ab
#
_cell.length_a   1.000
_cell.length_b   1.000
_cell.length_c   1.000
_cell.angle_alpha   90.00
_cell.angle_beta   90.00
_cell.angle_gamma   90.00
#
_symmetry.space_group_name_H-M   'P 1'
#
loop_
_entity.id
_entity.type
_entity.pdbx_description
1 polymer ?
#
loop_
_entity_poly.entity_id
_entity_poly.type
_entity_poly.pdbx_seq_one_letter_code
_entity_poly.pdbx_strand_id
1 'polypeptide(L)'
;AAQLAAEVEGSAAVAITAGPASIDEAKLKKSALARGVDELFMTADDACAGMDAKATAAELAKLVAQIGDVDLVVCGDGSADNYAQQVDVQLACKLGWPVVNAATKVTCKGDVLEVERTLEDAVEVVEVALPAVVSVTPDAAEPRIPGMKDILAAGKKPMNVAGASDVVAAAIEVLDCKAPEQADRKLEILDASEDGAIDNFVAAI
;
A
#
# COMPACT_ATOMS: atom_id res chain seq x y z
N ALA A 1 7.31 -6.75 -3.86
CA ALA A 1 6.86 -8.13 -4.09
C ALA A 1 7.44 -8.70 -5.39
N ALA A 2 7.15 -8.11 -6.57
CA ALA A 2 7.58 -8.67 -7.86
C ALA A 2 9.11 -8.79 -8.01
N GLN A 3 9.89 -7.89 -7.43
CA GLN A 3 11.35 -8.00 -7.40
C GLN A 3 11.81 -9.17 -6.51
N LEU A 4 11.27 -9.29 -5.31
CA LEU A 4 11.58 -10.39 -4.40
C LEU A 4 11.22 -11.74 -5.03
N ALA A 5 10.05 -11.86 -5.66
CA ALA A 5 9.65 -13.07 -6.35
C ALA A 5 10.59 -13.43 -7.52
N ALA A 6 11.17 -12.44 -8.20
CA ALA A 6 12.14 -12.68 -9.28
C ALA A 6 13.52 -13.12 -8.76
N GLU A 7 13.87 -12.79 -7.52
CA GLU A 7 15.14 -13.14 -6.88
C GLU A 7 15.12 -14.53 -6.24
N VAL A 8 13.94 -15.05 -5.88
CA VAL A 8 13.77 -16.34 -5.22
C VAL A 8 13.18 -17.35 -6.20
N GLU A 9 13.96 -18.38 -6.53
CA GLU A 9 13.54 -19.42 -7.48
C GLU A 9 12.28 -20.16 -7.00
N GLY A 10 11.31 -20.32 -7.89
CA GLY A 10 10.03 -21.00 -7.60
C GLY A 10 8.98 -20.09 -6.94
N SER A 11 9.30 -18.84 -6.66
CA SER A 11 8.36 -17.88 -6.10
C SER A 11 7.46 -17.24 -7.17
N ALA A 12 6.26 -16.81 -6.74
CA ALA A 12 5.32 -16.05 -7.55
C ALA A 12 4.82 -14.82 -6.80
N ALA A 13 4.54 -13.75 -7.54
CA ALA A 13 3.92 -12.55 -7.00
C ALA A 13 2.42 -12.56 -7.28
N VAL A 14 1.60 -12.59 -6.22
CA VAL A 14 0.13 -12.57 -6.31
C VAL A 14 -0.40 -11.24 -5.78
N ALA A 15 -1.23 -10.55 -6.57
CA ALA A 15 -1.92 -9.36 -6.10
C ALA A 15 -3.21 -9.75 -5.37
N ILE A 16 -3.48 -9.10 -4.25
CA ILE A 16 -4.74 -9.21 -3.52
C ILE A 16 -5.38 -7.84 -3.34
N THR A 17 -6.70 -7.75 -3.45
CA THR A 17 -7.45 -6.51 -3.22
C THR A 17 -8.89 -6.80 -2.84
N ALA A 18 -9.49 -5.90 -2.04
CA ALA A 18 -10.91 -5.94 -1.68
C ALA A 18 -11.49 -4.54 -1.75
N GLY A 19 -12.71 -4.42 -2.25
CA GLY A 19 -13.41 -3.14 -2.36
C GLY A 19 -14.78 -3.26 -2.99
N PRO A 20 -15.49 -2.14 -3.26
CA PRO A 20 -16.80 -2.13 -3.87
C PRO A 20 -16.81 -2.77 -5.26
N ALA A 21 -17.96 -3.19 -5.75
CA ALA A 21 -18.11 -3.83 -7.06
C ALA A 21 -17.48 -3.03 -8.21
N SER A 22 -17.38 -1.71 -8.07
CA SER A 22 -16.79 -0.81 -9.06
C SER A 22 -15.28 -1.05 -9.32
N ILE A 23 -14.55 -1.71 -8.40
CA ILE A 23 -13.14 -2.05 -8.64
C ILE A 23 -12.95 -3.19 -9.64
N ASP A 24 -14.01 -3.96 -9.97
CA ASP A 24 -13.98 -5.03 -10.99
C ASP A 24 -13.95 -4.45 -12.40
N GLU A 25 -12.99 -3.59 -12.67
CA GLU A 25 -12.77 -2.99 -13.98
C GLU A 25 -11.58 -3.64 -14.68
N ALA A 26 -11.77 -4.04 -15.95
CA ALA A 26 -10.75 -4.73 -16.73
C ALA A 26 -9.43 -3.92 -16.86
N LYS A 27 -9.52 -2.58 -16.92
CA LYS A 27 -8.36 -1.70 -17.01
C LYS A 27 -7.56 -1.71 -15.71
N LEU A 28 -8.21 -1.66 -14.55
CA LEU A 28 -7.57 -1.68 -13.24
C LEU A 28 -6.85 -3.01 -13.02
N LYS A 29 -7.53 -4.14 -13.26
CA LYS A 29 -6.94 -5.49 -13.14
C LYS A 29 -5.71 -5.67 -14.02
N LYS A 30 -5.80 -5.29 -15.31
CA LYS A 30 -4.67 -5.37 -16.23
C LYS A 30 -3.51 -4.45 -15.83
N SER A 31 -3.81 -3.27 -15.30
CA SER A 31 -2.78 -2.33 -14.82
C SER A 31 -1.97 -2.92 -13.65
N ALA A 32 -2.61 -3.61 -12.72
CA ALA A 32 -1.93 -4.30 -11.63
C ALA A 32 -1.06 -5.45 -12.17
N LEU A 33 -1.64 -6.35 -12.97
CA LEU A 33 -0.97 -7.54 -13.51
C LEU A 33 0.19 -7.22 -14.47
N ALA A 34 0.16 -6.07 -15.14
CA ALA A 34 1.23 -5.64 -16.03
C ALA A 34 2.51 -5.23 -15.28
N ARG A 35 2.42 -5.00 -13.96
CA ARG A 35 3.55 -4.53 -13.13
C ARG A 35 4.44 -5.64 -12.58
N GLY A 36 4.33 -6.85 -13.10
CA GLY A 36 5.17 -7.99 -12.71
C GLY A 36 4.49 -8.99 -11.78
N VAL A 37 3.20 -8.83 -11.55
CA VAL A 37 2.38 -9.76 -10.76
C VAL A 37 1.92 -10.90 -11.67
N ASP A 38 1.86 -12.12 -11.15
CA ASP A 38 1.54 -13.34 -11.91
C ASP A 38 0.05 -13.65 -11.91
N GLU A 39 -0.64 -13.35 -10.83
CA GLU A 39 -2.04 -13.67 -10.60
C GLU A 39 -2.71 -12.59 -9.73
N LEU A 40 -4.05 -12.46 -9.85
CA LEU A 40 -4.85 -11.54 -9.05
C LEU A 40 -5.97 -12.29 -8.32
N PHE A 41 -6.12 -12.04 -7.02
CA PHE A 41 -7.31 -12.38 -6.25
C PHE A 41 -8.00 -11.10 -5.78
N MET A 42 -9.30 -11.01 -6.02
CA MET A 42 -10.08 -9.79 -5.77
C MET A 42 -11.43 -10.13 -5.13
N THR A 43 -11.75 -9.47 -4.01
CA THR A 43 -13.12 -9.37 -3.52
C THR A 43 -13.71 -8.06 -4.02
N ALA A 44 -14.69 -8.14 -4.95
CA ALA A 44 -15.34 -6.98 -5.55
C ALA A 44 -16.85 -7.06 -5.26
N ASP A 45 -17.31 -6.35 -4.23
CA ASP A 45 -18.70 -6.38 -3.77
C ASP A 45 -19.04 -5.06 -3.08
N ASP A 46 -20.25 -4.55 -3.31
CA ASP A 46 -20.70 -3.31 -2.67
C ASP A 46 -20.84 -3.41 -1.15
N ALA A 47 -20.91 -4.64 -0.60
CA ALA A 47 -20.78 -4.87 0.84
C ALA A 47 -19.40 -4.43 1.38
N CYS A 48 -18.39 -4.32 0.53
CA CYS A 48 -17.06 -3.80 0.88
C CYS A 48 -16.96 -2.26 0.79
N ALA A 49 -18.03 -1.56 0.41
CA ALA A 49 -18.03 -0.11 0.38
C ALA A 49 -17.93 0.46 1.81
N GLY A 50 -17.03 1.43 1.99
CA GLY A 50 -16.84 2.10 3.29
C GLY A 50 -16.14 1.25 4.37
N MET A 51 -15.46 0.16 4.00
CA MET A 51 -14.63 -0.60 4.93
C MET A 51 -13.55 0.30 5.53
N ASP A 52 -13.40 0.22 6.85
CA ASP A 52 -12.24 0.76 7.56
C ASP A 52 -11.03 -0.20 7.47
N ALA A 53 -9.91 0.17 8.08
CA ALA A 53 -8.71 -0.67 8.08
C ALA A 53 -8.95 -2.06 8.69
N LYS A 54 -9.82 -2.18 9.70
CA LYS A 54 -10.15 -3.46 10.35
C LYS A 54 -10.93 -4.39 9.41
N ALA A 55 -11.94 -3.87 8.75
CA ALA A 55 -12.74 -4.62 7.79
C ALA A 55 -11.91 -5.00 6.56
N THR A 56 -11.10 -4.07 6.04
CA THR A 56 -10.18 -4.31 4.94
C THR A 56 -9.18 -5.42 5.27
N ALA A 57 -8.53 -5.36 6.43
CA ALA A 57 -7.60 -6.40 6.88
C ALA A 57 -8.29 -7.77 7.02
N ALA A 58 -9.57 -7.80 7.43
CA ALA A 58 -10.33 -9.05 7.50
C ALA A 58 -10.57 -9.66 6.11
N GLU A 59 -10.95 -8.86 5.13
CA GLU A 59 -11.16 -9.33 3.76
C GLU A 59 -9.85 -9.78 3.11
N LEU A 60 -8.76 -9.03 3.28
CA LEU A 60 -7.45 -9.42 2.79
C LEU A 60 -6.94 -10.73 3.42
N ALA A 61 -7.20 -10.95 4.72
CA ALA A 61 -6.84 -12.20 5.38
C ALA A 61 -7.59 -13.42 4.78
N LYS A 62 -8.84 -13.26 4.35
CA LYS A 62 -9.58 -14.31 3.64
C LYS A 62 -8.93 -14.63 2.29
N LEU A 63 -8.48 -13.62 1.55
CA LEU A 63 -7.79 -13.81 0.28
C LEU A 63 -6.44 -14.51 0.48
N VAL A 64 -5.67 -14.15 1.50
CA VAL A 64 -4.43 -14.86 1.88
C VAL A 64 -4.72 -16.33 2.17
N ALA A 65 -5.75 -16.62 2.96
CA ALA A 65 -6.14 -18.00 3.26
C ALA A 65 -6.62 -18.78 2.02
N GLN A 66 -7.26 -18.12 1.06
CA GLN A 66 -7.69 -18.71 -0.19
C GLN A 66 -6.52 -19.08 -1.12
N ILE A 67 -5.48 -18.27 -1.14
CA ILE A 67 -4.26 -18.53 -1.91
C ILE A 67 -3.52 -19.76 -1.33
N GLY A 68 -3.47 -19.88 -0.01
CA GLY A 68 -2.71 -20.93 0.68
C GLY A 68 -1.26 -20.51 0.86
N ASP A 69 -0.31 -21.31 0.47
CA ASP A 69 1.15 -21.15 0.67
C ASP A 69 1.70 -19.74 0.42
N VAL A 70 1.40 -18.81 1.33
CA VAL A 70 1.88 -17.43 1.30
C VAL A 70 2.93 -17.25 2.38
N ASP A 71 4.14 -16.90 1.97
CA ASP A 71 5.26 -16.66 2.89
C ASP A 71 5.38 -15.18 3.28
N LEU A 72 5.00 -14.26 2.36
CA LEU A 72 5.15 -12.83 2.58
C LEU A 72 3.97 -12.06 2.03
N VAL A 73 3.42 -11.18 2.84
CA VAL A 73 2.49 -10.14 2.39
C VAL A 73 3.21 -8.80 2.37
N VAL A 74 3.22 -8.14 1.21
CA VAL A 74 3.78 -6.80 1.05
C VAL A 74 2.65 -5.80 0.87
N CYS A 75 2.57 -4.83 1.75
CA CYS A 75 1.62 -3.71 1.71
C CYS A 75 2.34 -2.39 1.43
N GLY A 76 1.60 -1.36 0.99
CA GLY A 76 2.06 0.02 1.13
C GLY A 76 1.92 0.47 2.59
N ASP A 77 2.76 1.39 3.02
CA ASP A 77 2.73 1.93 4.39
C ASP A 77 1.52 2.84 4.65
N GLY A 78 1.04 3.53 3.62
CA GLY A 78 -0.13 4.40 3.71
C GLY A 78 -0.59 4.90 2.37
N SER A 79 -1.86 5.27 2.27
CA SER A 79 -2.44 5.87 1.07
C SER A 79 -2.25 7.40 1.08
N ALA A 80 -2.11 8.00 -0.11
CA ALA A 80 -1.86 9.44 -0.24
C ALA A 80 -3.02 10.32 0.23
N ASP A 81 -4.23 9.77 0.36
CA ASP A 81 -5.44 10.48 0.78
C ASP A 81 -5.66 10.44 2.30
N ASN A 82 -5.67 9.27 2.90
CA ASN A 82 -6.04 9.08 4.30
C ASN A 82 -4.85 8.77 5.22
N TYR A 83 -3.79 8.20 4.68
CA TYR A 83 -2.54 7.83 5.37
C TYR A 83 -2.75 7.17 6.74
N ALA A 84 -3.68 6.22 6.81
CA ALA A 84 -4.09 5.60 8.06
C ALA A 84 -3.02 4.69 8.67
N GLN A 85 -2.16 4.08 7.88
CA GLN A 85 -1.05 3.20 8.29
C GLN A 85 -1.46 2.07 9.24
N GLN A 86 -2.58 1.40 8.97
CA GLN A 86 -3.17 0.43 9.88
C GLN A 86 -3.42 -0.95 9.27
N VAL A 87 -3.58 -1.03 7.94
CA VAL A 87 -4.02 -2.28 7.29
C VAL A 87 -2.99 -3.39 7.45
N ASP A 88 -1.72 -3.08 7.31
CA ASP A 88 -0.58 -4.00 7.45
C ASP A 88 -0.54 -4.63 8.84
N VAL A 89 -0.57 -3.80 9.89
CA VAL A 89 -0.51 -4.25 11.28
C VAL A 89 -1.76 -5.07 11.65
N GLN A 90 -2.94 -4.61 11.23
CA GLN A 90 -4.19 -5.32 11.50
C GLN A 90 -4.29 -6.64 10.73
N LEU A 91 -3.77 -6.69 9.49
CA LEU A 91 -3.68 -7.92 8.71
C LEU A 91 -2.73 -8.92 9.37
N ALA A 92 -1.55 -8.48 9.76
CA ALA A 92 -0.58 -9.32 10.49
C ALA A 92 -1.18 -9.90 11.78
N CYS A 93 -1.87 -9.08 12.55
CA CYS A 93 -2.57 -9.52 13.76
C CYS A 93 -3.62 -10.62 13.46
N LYS A 94 -4.38 -10.47 12.36
CA LYS A 94 -5.38 -11.47 11.95
C LYS A 94 -4.76 -12.78 11.46
N LEU A 95 -3.62 -12.69 10.80
CA LEU A 95 -2.86 -13.86 10.31
C LEU A 95 -2.04 -14.52 11.43
N GLY A 96 -1.81 -13.83 12.55
CA GLY A 96 -0.90 -14.29 13.60
C GLY A 96 0.56 -14.25 13.19
N TRP A 97 0.92 -13.36 12.25
CA TRP A 97 2.25 -13.23 11.68
C TRP A 97 3.00 -12.03 12.23
N PRO A 98 4.34 -12.05 12.27
CA PRO A 98 5.13 -10.87 12.56
C PRO A 98 4.92 -9.79 11.50
N VAL A 99 5.12 -8.52 11.90
CA VAL A 99 5.00 -7.37 11.00
C VAL A 99 6.19 -6.42 11.16
N VAL A 100 6.69 -5.92 10.04
CA VAL A 100 7.62 -4.78 10.00
C VAL A 100 7.03 -3.73 9.08
N ASN A 101 6.78 -2.54 9.63
CA ASN A 101 6.16 -1.44 8.89
C ASN A 101 7.18 -0.39 8.41
N ALA A 102 6.77 0.38 7.41
CA ALA A 102 7.54 1.49 6.83
C ALA A 102 8.96 1.09 6.39
N ALA A 103 9.07 -0.09 5.77
CA ALA A 103 10.34 -0.59 5.27
C ALA A 103 10.84 0.21 4.06
N THR A 104 12.08 0.65 4.11
CA THR A 104 12.76 1.33 3.00
C THR A 104 13.54 0.35 2.12
N LYS A 105 13.80 -0.87 2.64
CA LYS A 105 14.40 -1.94 1.87
C LYS A 105 14.05 -3.29 2.46
N VAL A 106 13.84 -4.29 1.60
CA VAL A 106 13.55 -5.67 2.00
C VAL A 106 14.46 -6.61 1.20
N THR A 107 15.13 -7.51 1.90
CA THR A 107 16.02 -8.51 1.29
C THR A 107 15.65 -9.90 1.81
N CYS A 108 15.43 -10.85 0.92
CA CYS A 108 15.16 -12.25 1.30
C CYS A 108 16.46 -13.00 1.52
N LYS A 109 16.56 -13.69 2.66
CA LYS A 109 17.71 -14.53 3.04
C LYS A 109 17.25 -15.94 3.41
N GLY A 110 16.64 -16.64 2.45
CA GLY A 110 16.02 -17.94 2.69
C GLY A 110 14.74 -17.81 3.52
N ASP A 111 14.69 -18.40 4.70
CA ASP A 111 13.51 -18.37 5.57
C ASP A 111 13.39 -17.09 6.44
N VAL A 112 14.28 -16.13 6.22
CA VAL A 112 14.36 -14.87 6.97
C VAL A 112 14.37 -13.69 6.01
N LEU A 113 13.69 -12.63 6.38
CA LEU A 113 13.81 -11.33 5.74
C LEU A 113 14.72 -10.41 6.56
N GLU A 114 15.61 -9.71 5.88
CA GLU A 114 16.27 -8.52 6.42
C GLU A 114 15.56 -7.28 5.91
N VAL A 115 15.04 -6.48 6.83
CA VAL A 115 14.22 -5.30 6.54
C VAL A 115 14.90 -4.07 7.11
N GLU A 116 15.20 -3.09 6.25
CA GLU A 116 15.70 -1.79 6.66
C GLU A 116 14.55 -0.80 6.76
N ARG A 117 14.52 0.01 7.82
CA ARG A 117 13.59 1.13 7.98
C ARG A 117 14.33 2.37 8.47
N THR A 118 14.01 3.51 7.90
CA THR A 118 14.60 4.79 8.28
C THR A 118 13.73 5.44 9.33
N LEU A 119 14.30 5.64 10.51
CA LEU A 119 13.70 6.40 11.62
C LEU A 119 14.23 7.84 11.59
N GLU A 120 13.80 8.68 12.54
CA GLU A 120 14.18 10.10 12.58
C GLU A 120 15.69 10.32 12.69
N ASP A 121 16.38 9.48 13.48
CA ASP A 121 17.81 9.63 13.82
C ASP A 121 18.65 8.37 13.54
N ALA A 122 18.04 7.30 13.03
CA ALA A 122 18.71 6.02 12.81
C ALA A 122 18.14 5.23 11.65
N VAL A 123 18.95 4.33 11.10
CA VAL A 123 18.47 3.24 10.24
C VAL A 123 18.43 1.97 11.09
N GLU A 124 17.25 1.39 11.18
CA GLU A 124 17.05 0.12 11.88
C GLU A 124 17.08 -1.03 10.86
N VAL A 125 17.80 -2.08 11.19
CA VAL A 125 17.83 -3.33 10.41
C VAL A 125 17.22 -4.43 11.26
N VAL A 126 16.10 -5.00 10.79
CA VAL A 126 15.33 -6.01 11.51
C VAL A 126 15.39 -7.32 10.73
N GLU A 127 15.71 -8.41 11.42
CA GLU A 127 15.51 -9.76 10.87
C GLU A 127 14.17 -10.30 11.33
N VAL A 128 13.36 -10.79 10.38
CA VAL A 128 12.04 -11.37 10.67
C VAL A 128 11.88 -12.70 9.94
N ALA A 129 11.43 -13.73 10.69
CA ALA A 129 11.16 -15.04 10.11
C ALA A 129 9.88 -15.03 9.27
N LEU A 130 9.85 -15.79 8.19
CA LEU A 130 8.65 -16.05 7.40
C LEU A 130 7.74 -17.09 8.10
N PRO A 131 6.42 -17.04 7.91
CA PRO A 131 5.70 -16.03 7.13
C PRO A 131 5.60 -14.68 7.85
N ALA A 132 5.56 -13.58 7.07
CA ALA A 132 5.56 -12.22 7.62
C ALA A 132 4.68 -11.26 6.81
N VAL A 133 4.34 -10.13 7.42
CA VAL A 133 3.76 -8.95 6.75
C VAL A 133 4.77 -7.81 6.79
N VAL A 134 5.00 -7.16 5.66
CA VAL A 134 5.88 -5.99 5.56
C VAL A 134 5.14 -4.88 4.84
N SER A 135 5.08 -3.68 5.41
CA SER A 135 4.69 -2.49 4.66
C SER A 135 5.90 -1.70 4.21
N VAL A 136 5.85 -1.21 2.98
CA VAL A 136 6.98 -0.53 2.33
C VAL A 136 6.64 0.92 2.02
N THR A 137 7.64 1.77 2.15
CA THR A 137 7.57 3.16 1.72
C THR A 137 7.64 3.28 0.19
N PRO A 138 7.19 4.38 -0.43
CA PRO A 138 7.19 4.55 -1.89
C PRO A 138 8.58 4.44 -2.54
N ASP A 139 9.63 4.72 -1.79
CA ASP A 139 11.03 4.68 -2.23
C ASP A 139 11.74 3.34 -2.01
N ALA A 140 11.07 2.35 -1.41
CA ALA A 140 11.63 1.02 -1.18
C ALA A 140 12.03 0.29 -2.48
N ALA A 141 11.41 0.62 -3.60
CA ALA A 141 11.75 0.07 -4.91
C ALA A 141 11.29 1.01 -6.04
N GLU A 142 12.04 1.05 -7.13
CA GLU A 142 11.61 1.77 -8.33
C GLU A 142 10.36 1.11 -8.95
N PRO A 143 9.30 1.89 -9.23
CA PRO A 143 8.10 1.36 -9.85
C PRO A 143 8.36 0.84 -11.26
N ARG A 144 7.99 -0.41 -11.53
CA ARG A 144 8.05 -0.96 -12.89
C ARG A 144 7.04 -0.27 -13.80
N ILE A 145 7.53 0.37 -14.84
CA ILE A 145 6.69 0.95 -15.90
C ILE A 145 6.41 -0.14 -16.94
N PRO A 146 5.14 -0.61 -17.08
CA PRO A 146 4.84 -1.69 -17.99
C PRO A 146 4.94 -1.24 -19.45
N GLY A 147 5.63 -2.02 -20.28
CA GLY A 147 5.66 -1.85 -21.72
C GLY A 147 4.41 -2.45 -22.39
N MET A 148 4.26 -2.23 -23.72
CA MET A 148 3.13 -2.76 -24.48
C MET A 148 3.01 -4.28 -24.37
N LYS A 149 4.14 -5.01 -24.35
CA LYS A 149 4.15 -6.47 -24.17
C LYS A 149 3.59 -6.90 -22.82
N ASP A 150 3.94 -6.18 -21.75
CA ASP A 150 3.46 -6.46 -20.40
C ASP A 150 1.94 -6.25 -20.29
N ILE A 151 1.43 -5.18 -20.90
CA ILE A 151 -0.01 -4.87 -20.96
C ILE A 151 -0.80 -5.95 -21.70
N LEU A 152 -0.27 -6.42 -22.83
CA LEU A 152 -0.89 -7.50 -23.59
C LEU A 152 -0.84 -8.83 -22.84
N ALA A 153 0.28 -9.16 -22.21
CA ALA A 153 0.44 -10.37 -21.40
C ALA A 153 -0.48 -10.36 -20.18
N ALA A 154 -0.67 -9.22 -19.53
CA ALA A 154 -1.52 -9.07 -18.37
C ALA A 154 -2.98 -9.51 -18.63
N GLY A 155 -3.48 -9.33 -19.85
CA GLY A 155 -4.83 -9.79 -20.22
C GLY A 155 -5.03 -11.31 -20.26
N LYS A 156 -3.94 -12.07 -20.18
CA LYS A 156 -3.95 -13.55 -20.22
C LYS A 156 -3.64 -14.18 -18.85
N LYS A 157 -3.27 -13.36 -17.85
CA LYS A 157 -2.96 -13.83 -16.51
C LYS A 157 -4.23 -14.19 -15.75
N PRO A 158 -4.18 -15.15 -14.80
CA PRO A 158 -5.34 -15.52 -13.97
C PRO A 158 -5.87 -14.34 -13.17
N MET A 159 -7.21 -14.23 -13.11
CA MET A 159 -7.92 -13.21 -12.36
C MET A 159 -9.08 -13.89 -11.62
N ASN A 160 -8.94 -14.07 -10.32
CA ASN A 160 -9.95 -14.67 -9.46
C ASN A 160 -10.74 -13.53 -8.79
N VAL A 161 -11.95 -13.28 -9.30
CA VAL A 161 -12.84 -12.25 -8.77
C VAL A 161 -14.05 -12.93 -8.11
N ALA A 162 -14.33 -12.57 -6.88
CA ALA A 162 -15.44 -13.10 -6.11
C ALA A 162 -16.21 -11.97 -5.43
N GLY A 163 -17.48 -12.24 -5.10
CA GLY A 163 -18.25 -11.43 -4.16
C GLY A 163 -17.76 -11.63 -2.72
N ALA A 164 -18.13 -10.74 -1.85
CA ALA A 164 -17.84 -10.84 -0.44
C ALA A 164 -18.74 -11.83 0.29
N SER A 165 -18.22 -12.49 1.31
CA SER A 165 -18.99 -13.27 2.27
C SER A 165 -18.65 -12.81 3.69
N ASP A 166 -19.67 -12.58 4.50
CA ASP A 166 -19.53 -12.23 5.92
C ASP A 166 -18.55 -11.06 6.16
N VAL A 167 -18.79 -9.92 5.49
CA VAL A 167 -17.97 -8.72 5.65
C VAL A 167 -18.02 -8.24 7.09
N VAL A 168 -16.87 -8.07 7.69
CA VAL A 168 -16.75 -7.53 9.04
C VAL A 168 -17.20 -6.08 9.03
N ALA A 169 -18.08 -5.71 9.95
CA ALA A 169 -18.51 -4.33 10.09
C ALA A 169 -17.35 -3.41 10.44
N ALA A 170 -17.33 -2.22 9.83
CA ALA A 170 -16.40 -1.17 10.19
C ALA A 170 -16.51 -0.83 11.70
N ALA A 171 -15.39 -0.58 12.34
CA ALA A 171 -15.33 -0.18 13.76
C ALA A 171 -15.34 1.33 13.93
N ILE A 172 -15.16 2.08 12.85
CA ILE A 172 -15.07 3.53 12.83
C ILE A 172 -16.13 4.07 11.89
N GLU A 173 -16.84 5.12 12.31
CA GLU A 173 -17.76 5.89 11.48
C GLU A 173 -17.11 7.23 11.12
N VAL A 174 -17.04 7.54 9.82
CA VAL A 174 -16.58 8.85 9.36
C VAL A 174 -17.75 9.83 9.45
N LEU A 175 -17.71 10.75 10.41
CA LEU A 175 -18.76 11.72 10.63
C LEU A 175 -18.76 12.84 9.59
N ASP A 176 -17.58 13.36 9.25
CA ASP A 176 -17.39 14.33 8.18
C ASP A 176 -15.97 14.31 7.62
N CYS A 177 -15.79 14.94 6.45
CA CYS A 177 -14.49 15.18 5.85
C CYS A 177 -14.48 16.61 5.31
N LYS A 178 -13.77 17.50 5.99
CA LYS A 178 -13.70 18.93 5.68
C LYS A 178 -12.27 19.38 5.49
N ALA A 179 -12.08 20.37 4.63
CA ALA A 179 -10.81 21.08 4.59
C ALA A 179 -10.57 21.78 5.94
N PRO A 180 -9.33 21.79 6.44
CA PRO A 180 -9.02 22.54 7.65
C PRO A 180 -9.32 24.02 7.45
N GLU A 181 -9.87 24.67 8.47
CA GLU A 181 -10.02 26.12 8.46
C GLU A 181 -8.62 26.75 8.38
N GLN A 182 -8.44 27.56 7.35
CA GLN A 182 -7.21 28.32 7.20
C GLN A 182 -7.44 29.72 7.78
N ALA A 183 -6.51 30.17 8.61
CA ALA A 183 -6.48 31.57 9.02
C ALA A 183 -6.32 32.46 7.77
N ASP A 184 -6.96 33.61 7.80
CA ASP A 184 -6.82 34.61 6.74
C ASP A 184 -5.34 34.96 6.56
N ARG A 185 -4.85 34.75 5.34
CA ARG A 185 -3.48 35.13 5.00
C ARG A 185 -3.44 36.69 4.87
N LYS A 186 -2.41 37.30 5.42
CA LYS A 186 -2.21 38.76 5.30
C LYS A 186 -2.07 39.20 3.84
N LEU A 187 -1.67 38.31 2.92
CA LEU A 187 -1.47 38.58 1.49
C LEU A 187 -0.54 39.76 1.22
N GLU A 188 0.45 39.98 2.08
CA GLU A 188 1.49 40.98 1.84
C GLU A 188 2.38 40.49 0.70
N ILE A 189 2.27 41.14 -0.44
CA ILE A 189 3.07 40.85 -1.64
C ILE A 189 4.23 41.85 -1.66
N LEU A 190 5.43 41.37 -1.54
CA LEU A 190 6.66 42.15 -1.63
C LEU A 190 7.20 42.07 -3.06
N ASP A 191 7.45 43.21 -3.69
CA ASP A 191 8.11 43.25 -4.99
C ASP A 191 9.64 43.12 -4.79
N ALA A 192 10.22 42.05 -5.31
CA ALA A 192 11.64 41.76 -5.18
C ALA A 192 12.54 42.80 -5.87
N SER A 193 11.97 43.66 -6.73
CA SER A 193 12.69 44.79 -7.39
C SER A 193 12.82 46.02 -6.54
N GLU A 194 12.08 46.13 -5.42
CA GLU A 194 12.16 47.26 -4.52
C GLU A 194 13.37 47.15 -3.57
N ASP A 195 13.99 48.31 -3.31
CA ASP A 195 15.07 48.37 -2.33
C ASP A 195 14.59 47.99 -0.92
N GLY A 196 15.28 47.07 -0.29
CA GLY A 196 14.92 46.58 1.05
C GLY A 196 13.83 45.51 1.09
N ALA A 197 13.36 45.00 -0.04
CA ALA A 197 12.32 43.97 -0.09
C ALA A 197 12.69 42.69 0.72
N ILE A 198 13.97 42.32 0.70
CA ILE A 198 14.48 41.15 1.46
C ILE A 198 14.40 41.45 2.97
N ASP A 199 14.83 42.65 3.40
CA ASP A 199 14.79 43.03 4.81
C ASP A 199 13.35 43.12 5.31
N ASN A 200 12.44 43.63 4.50
CA ASN A 200 11.00 43.66 4.80
C ASN A 200 10.41 42.25 4.89
N PHE A 201 10.81 41.35 4.01
CA PHE A 201 10.39 39.94 4.08
C PHE A 201 10.88 39.28 5.37
N VAL A 202 12.16 39.44 5.71
CA VAL A 202 12.73 38.86 6.93
C VAL A 202 12.05 39.45 8.19
N ALA A 203 11.69 40.73 8.17
CA ALA A 203 11.00 41.38 9.29
C ALA A 203 9.50 40.94 9.42
N ALA A 204 8.92 40.39 8.35
CA ALA A 204 7.52 39.94 8.34
C ALA A 204 7.34 38.48 8.79
N ILE A 205 8.44 37.71 8.87
CA ILE A 205 8.47 36.31 9.34
C ILE A 205 8.69 36.30 10.86
#